data_0583caa276e485a7110026fa977fa91c
#
_entry.id   0583caa276e485a7110026fa977fa91c
#
_cell.length_a   1.000
_cell.length_b   1.000
_cell.length_c   1.000
_cell.angle_alpha   90.00
_cell.angle_beta   90.00
_cell.angle_gamma   90.00
#
_symmetry.space_group_name_H-M   'P 1'
#
loop_
_entity.id
_entity.type
_entity.pdbx_description
1 polymer ?
#
loop_
_entity_poly.entity_id
_entity_poly.type
_entity_poly.pdbx_seq_one_letter_code
_entity_poly.pdbx_strand_id
1 'polypeptide(L)'
;MIYSKQILTGLEHSQYEHPFDKMALEKLESIPLLTKLFKWITTNTVERIYTVQYTGSNLKVTKENYPQIYKYLEDACKILDLKDVPDLYIDWSYTINACTIGAENPIIILNSGLIDLCADEEIMFIIGHEVGHIKSNH
;
A
#
# COMPACT_ATOMS: atom_id res chain seq x y z
N MET A 1 7.04 -28.35 0.69
CA MET A 1 7.50 -27.70 1.93
C MET A 1 6.47 -26.68 2.34
N ILE A 2 5.81 -26.86 3.47
CA ILE A 2 4.86 -25.86 4.00
C ILE A 2 5.70 -24.85 4.75
N TYR A 3 5.99 -23.70 4.13
CA TYR A 3 6.58 -22.59 4.86
C TYR A 3 5.56 -22.06 5.86
N SER A 4 5.84 -22.21 7.14
CA SER A 4 5.06 -21.57 8.18
C SER A 4 5.26 -20.04 8.06
N LYS A 5 4.22 -19.31 7.71
CA LYS A 5 4.25 -17.85 7.72
C LYS A 5 4.49 -17.36 9.16
N GLN A 6 5.60 -16.68 9.36
CA GLN A 6 5.91 -16.09 10.65
C GLN A 6 5.21 -14.74 10.77
N ILE A 7 4.37 -14.58 11.79
CA ILE A 7 3.73 -13.30 12.11
C ILE A 7 4.72 -12.49 12.95
N LEU A 8 5.04 -11.30 12.48
CA LEU A 8 5.92 -10.35 13.16
C LEU A 8 5.05 -9.36 13.93
N THR A 9 5.15 -9.38 15.29
CA THR A 9 4.42 -8.46 16.16
C THR A 9 5.35 -7.35 16.64
N GLY A 10 4.84 -6.11 16.71
CA GLY A 10 5.61 -4.96 17.17
C GLY A 10 6.69 -4.50 16.19
N LEU A 11 6.46 -4.70 14.89
CA LEU A 11 7.41 -4.32 13.84
C LEU A 11 7.50 -2.79 13.73
N GLU A 12 8.71 -2.26 13.97
CA GLU A 12 9.00 -0.85 13.73
C GLU A 12 9.54 -0.66 12.31
N HIS A 13 9.14 0.43 11.63
CA HIS A 13 9.58 0.73 10.26
C HIS A 13 11.10 0.79 10.11
N SER A 14 11.83 1.21 11.15
CA SER A 14 13.31 1.22 11.19
C SER A 14 13.97 -0.15 10.98
N GLN A 15 13.23 -1.24 11.10
CA GLN A 15 13.76 -2.60 11.00
C GLN A 15 13.80 -3.14 9.55
N TYR A 16 13.04 -2.53 8.63
CA TYR A 16 12.94 -2.96 7.24
C TYR A 16 13.15 -1.83 6.22
N GLU A 17 13.33 -0.60 6.69
CA GLU A 17 13.55 0.58 5.88
C GLU A 17 14.98 0.65 5.35
N HIS A 18 15.13 1.05 4.07
CA HIS A 18 16.46 1.20 3.48
C HIS A 18 17.18 2.41 4.09
N PRO A 19 18.48 2.32 4.46
CA PRO A 19 19.22 3.41 5.11
C PRO A 19 19.20 4.75 4.37
N PHE A 20 19.17 4.74 3.04
CA PHE A 20 19.08 5.96 2.22
C PHE A 20 17.72 6.64 2.32
N ASP A 21 16.62 5.88 2.44
CA ASP A 21 15.27 6.41 2.57
C ASP A 21 15.11 7.10 3.92
N LYS A 22 15.67 6.50 4.98
CA LYS A 22 15.71 7.10 6.30
C LYS A 22 16.47 8.44 6.32
N MET A 23 17.63 8.51 5.68
CA MET A 23 18.41 9.75 5.60
C MET A 23 17.71 10.84 4.78
N ALA A 24 16.97 10.48 3.73
CA ALA A 24 16.20 11.41 2.93
C ALA A 24 15.01 11.96 3.71
N LEU A 25 14.29 11.11 4.45
CA LEU A 25 13.18 11.51 5.32
C LEU A 25 13.67 12.44 6.45
N GLU A 26 14.75 12.10 7.15
CA GLU A 26 15.31 12.91 8.22
C GLU A 26 15.72 14.31 7.73
N LYS A 27 16.26 14.42 6.51
CA LYS A 27 16.58 15.71 5.89
C LYS A 27 15.35 16.53 5.53
N LEU A 28 14.29 15.89 5.03
CA LEU A 28 13.02 16.56 4.74
C LEU A 28 12.32 17.02 6.03
N GLU A 29 12.31 16.18 7.06
CA GLU A 29 11.70 16.48 8.36
C GLU A 29 12.44 17.61 9.11
N SER A 30 13.71 17.86 8.76
CA SER A 30 14.50 18.96 9.34
C SER A 30 14.01 20.36 8.95
N ILE A 31 13.07 20.48 7.99
CA ILE A 31 12.47 21.75 7.56
C ILE A 31 10.96 21.74 7.87
N PRO A 32 10.57 22.09 9.12
CA PRO A 32 9.20 21.89 9.60
C PRO A 32 8.11 22.62 8.78
N LEU A 33 8.45 23.77 8.22
CA LEU A 33 7.52 24.57 7.43
C LEU A 33 7.27 23.95 6.05
N LEU A 34 8.32 23.44 5.40
CA LEU A 34 8.25 22.80 4.10
C LEU A 34 7.50 21.46 4.20
N THR A 35 7.77 20.69 5.23
CA THR A 35 7.09 19.42 5.51
C THR A 35 5.60 19.63 5.78
N LYS A 36 5.23 20.64 6.57
CA LYS A 36 3.82 20.99 6.82
C LYS A 36 3.10 21.45 5.55
N LEU A 37 3.76 22.29 4.74
CA LEU A 37 3.18 22.77 3.48
C LEU A 37 3.02 21.63 2.48
N PHE A 38 4.01 20.76 2.35
CA PHE A 38 3.96 19.61 1.45
C PHE A 38 2.89 18.61 1.88
N LYS A 39 2.81 18.32 3.18
CA LYS A 39 1.79 17.46 3.77
C LYS A 39 0.38 18.05 3.57
N TRP A 40 0.22 19.35 3.75
CA TRP A 40 -1.07 20.03 3.54
C TRP A 40 -1.51 20.00 2.06
N ILE A 41 -0.59 20.22 1.11
CA ILE A 41 -0.87 20.17 -0.33
C ILE A 41 -1.23 18.74 -0.76
N THR A 42 -0.45 17.74 -0.34
CA THR A 42 -0.69 16.33 -0.70
C THR A 42 -2.00 15.82 -0.09
N THR A 43 -2.24 16.09 1.18
CA THR A 43 -3.45 15.59 1.87
C THR A 43 -4.73 16.27 1.37
N ASN A 44 -4.70 17.58 1.14
CA ASN A 44 -5.95 18.30 0.84
C ASN A 44 -6.29 18.43 -0.65
N THR A 45 -5.33 18.31 -1.54
CA THR A 45 -5.58 18.58 -2.97
C THR A 45 -5.31 17.36 -3.84
N VAL A 46 -4.08 16.84 -3.80
CA VAL A 46 -3.64 15.77 -4.71
C VAL A 46 -4.25 14.44 -4.30
N GLU A 47 -4.22 14.12 -3.01
CA GLU A 47 -4.80 12.89 -2.49
C GLU A 47 -6.30 12.77 -2.79
N ARG A 48 -7.06 13.85 -2.59
CA ARG A 48 -8.50 13.87 -2.90
C ARG A 48 -8.79 13.69 -4.39
N ILE A 49 -8.03 14.33 -5.26
CA ILE A 49 -8.21 14.20 -6.71
C ILE A 49 -7.93 12.75 -7.15
N TYR A 50 -6.80 12.17 -6.72
CA TYR A 50 -6.49 10.80 -7.06
C TYR A 50 -7.46 9.80 -6.44
N THR A 51 -7.81 9.97 -5.18
CA THR A 51 -8.79 9.10 -4.51
C THR A 51 -10.14 9.13 -5.23
N VAL A 52 -10.66 10.30 -5.57
CA VAL A 52 -11.93 10.42 -6.32
C VAL A 52 -11.81 9.79 -7.71
N GLN A 53 -10.72 10.02 -8.41
CA GLN A 53 -10.49 9.45 -9.74
C GLN A 53 -10.43 7.92 -9.68
N TYR A 54 -9.64 7.36 -8.76
CA TYR A 54 -9.45 5.91 -8.67
C TYR A 54 -10.65 5.18 -8.03
N THR A 55 -11.30 5.75 -7.04
CA THR A 55 -12.50 5.15 -6.43
C THR A 55 -13.73 5.24 -7.32
N GLY A 56 -13.80 6.26 -8.18
CA GLY A 56 -14.94 6.45 -9.09
C GLY A 56 -14.89 5.61 -10.37
N SER A 57 -13.70 5.18 -10.82
CA SER A 57 -13.50 4.45 -12.07
C SER A 57 -13.04 2.99 -11.88
N ASN A 58 -12.60 2.61 -10.69
CA ASN A 58 -12.00 1.32 -10.42
C ASN A 58 -12.91 0.42 -9.56
N LEU A 59 -12.69 -0.88 -9.67
CA LEU A 59 -13.46 -1.86 -8.93
C LEU A 59 -12.87 -2.05 -7.52
N LYS A 60 -13.63 -1.71 -6.49
CA LYS A 60 -13.23 -1.99 -5.11
C LYS A 60 -13.24 -3.48 -4.83
N VAL A 61 -12.15 -3.99 -4.29
CA VAL A 61 -12.03 -5.39 -3.86
C VAL A 61 -12.70 -5.58 -2.51
N THR A 62 -13.58 -6.58 -2.43
CA THR A 62 -14.28 -6.96 -1.21
C THR A 62 -14.25 -8.49 -1.03
N LYS A 63 -14.68 -8.96 0.14
CA LYS A 63 -14.80 -10.41 0.41
C LYS A 63 -15.79 -11.12 -0.51
N GLU A 64 -16.76 -10.38 -1.03
CA GLU A 64 -17.83 -10.91 -1.87
C GLU A 64 -17.41 -11.05 -3.33
N ASN A 65 -16.65 -10.06 -3.88
CA ASN A 65 -16.32 -10.06 -5.30
C ASN A 65 -14.97 -10.69 -5.63
N TYR A 66 -13.94 -10.47 -4.79
CA TYR A 66 -12.59 -11.02 -4.96
C TYR A 66 -12.06 -11.60 -3.64
N PRO A 67 -12.66 -12.67 -3.11
CA PRO A 67 -12.35 -13.22 -1.79
C PRO A 67 -10.87 -13.60 -1.62
N GLN A 68 -10.24 -14.11 -2.67
CA GLN A 68 -8.84 -14.54 -2.63
C GLN A 68 -7.88 -13.35 -2.51
N ILE A 69 -8.07 -12.31 -3.33
CA ILE A 69 -7.24 -11.08 -3.29
C ILE A 69 -7.45 -10.35 -1.97
N TYR A 70 -8.70 -10.28 -1.50
CA TYR A 70 -9.00 -9.68 -0.20
C TYR A 70 -8.32 -10.43 0.95
N LYS A 71 -8.28 -11.76 0.88
CA LYS A 71 -7.56 -12.58 1.86
C LYS A 71 -6.06 -12.32 1.85
N TYR A 72 -5.45 -12.14 0.68
CA TYR A 72 -4.02 -11.79 0.60
C TYR A 72 -3.74 -10.44 1.27
N LEU A 73 -4.63 -9.48 1.11
CA LEU A 73 -4.54 -8.18 1.78
C LEU A 73 -4.65 -8.32 3.30
N GLU A 74 -5.64 -9.06 3.80
CA GLU A 74 -5.78 -9.31 5.24
C GLU A 74 -4.55 -10.03 5.83
N ASP A 75 -4.02 -11.03 5.13
CA ASP A 75 -2.86 -11.80 5.56
C ASP A 75 -1.59 -10.93 5.56
N ALA A 76 -1.41 -10.08 4.55
CA ALA A 76 -0.30 -9.13 4.51
C ALA A 76 -0.37 -8.11 5.66
N CYS A 77 -1.55 -7.55 5.94
CA CYS A 77 -1.75 -6.64 7.07
C CYS A 77 -1.45 -7.31 8.41
N LYS A 78 -1.86 -8.56 8.60
CA LYS A 78 -1.54 -9.33 9.81
C LYS A 78 -0.05 -9.60 9.96
N ILE A 79 0.63 -9.98 8.87
CA ILE A 79 2.08 -10.28 8.89
C ILE A 79 2.88 -9.02 9.24
N LEU A 80 2.48 -7.86 8.70
CA LEU A 80 3.17 -6.59 8.90
C LEU A 80 2.64 -5.79 10.12
N ASP A 81 1.74 -6.37 10.91
CA ASP A 81 1.13 -5.71 12.08
C ASP A 81 0.51 -4.34 11.73
N LEU A 82 -0.20 -4.28 10.60
CA LEU A 82 -1.02 -3.13 10.22
C LEU A 82 -2.45 -3.34 10.74
N LYS A 83 -2.90 -2.45 11.64
CA LYS A 83 -4.19 -2.61 12.34
C LYS A 83 -5.38 -2.34 11.41
N ASP A 84 -5.28 -1.29 10.61
CA ASP A 84 -6.35 -0.88 9.70
C ASP A 84 -6.06 -1.44 8.30
N VAL A 85 -6.98 -2.26 7.79
CA VAL A 85 -6.87 -2.83 6.45
C VAL A 85 -7.21 -1.74 5.43
N PRO A 86 -6.28 -1.35 4.56
CA PRO A 86 -6.54 -0.32 3.56
C PRO A 86 -7.54 -0.80 2.51
N ASP A 87 -8.21 0.14 1.85
CA ASP A 87 -9.01 -0.16 0.68
C ASP A 87 -8.11 -0.58 -0.49
N LEU A 88 -8.54 -1.62 -1.23
CA LEU A 88 -7.85 -2.10 -2.42
C LEU A 88 -8.79 -2.02 -3.62
N TYR A 89 -8.26 -1.49 -4.72
CA TYR A 89 -8.99 -1.31 -5.99
C TYR A 89 -8.26 -2.01 -7.13
N ILE A 90 -9.03 -2.47 -8.11
CA ILE A 90 -8.49 -3.02 -9.37
C ILE A 90 -8.71 -1.98 -10.47
N ASP A 91 -7.62 -1.55 -11.09
CA ASP A 91 -7.63 -0.67 -12.27
C ASP A 91 -7.58 -1.51 -13.55
N TRP A 92 -8.41 -1.15 -14.54
CA TRP A 92 -8.41 -1.82 -15.83
C TRP A 92 -7.19 -1.39 -16.65
N SER A 93 -6.14 -2.18 -16.57
CA SER A 93 -4.89 -1.95 -17.30
C SER A 93 -4.17 -3.26 -17.59
N TYR A 94 -3.63 -3.38 -18.80
CA TYR A 94 -2.83 -4.56 -19.21
C TYR A 94 -1.40 -4.56 -18.64
N THR A 95 -0.98 -3.48 -18.00
CA THR A 95 0.36 -3.41 -17.39
C THR A 95 0.40 -4.20 -16.09
N ILE A 96 1.56 -4.81 -15.83
CA ILE A 96 1.85 -5.44 -14.54
C ILE A 96 2.34 -4.35 -13.60
N ASN A 97 1.45 -3.79 -12.79
CA ASN A 97 1.79 -2.72 -11.86
C ASN A 97 0.86 -2.73 -10.65
N ALA A 98 1.37 -2.22 -9.55
CA ALA A 98 0.63 -1.90 -8.34
C ALA A 98 1.14 -0.59 -7.77
N CYS A 99 0.32 0.14 -7.03
CA CYS A 99 0.75 1.34 -6.31
C CYS A 99 -0.13 1.61 -5.10
N THR A 100 0.48 2.30 -4.13
CA THR A 100 -0.21 2.85 -2.97
C THR A 100 -0.35 4.36 -3.13
N ILE A 101 -1.54 4.89 -2.86
CA ILE A 101 -1.86 6.31 -2.97
C ILE A 101 -2.50 6.78 -1.68
N GLY A 102 -2.07 7.95 -1.20
CA GLY A 102 -2.62 8.61 -0.03
C GLY A 102 -1.74 8.47 1.21
N ALA A 103 -1.70 9.53 2.02
CA ALA A 103 -0.91 9.58 3.24
C ALA A 103 -1.77 9.32 4.51
N GLU A 104 -2.96 9.90 4.58
CA GLU A 104 -3.85 9.73 5.75
C GLU A 104 -4.80 8.54 5.61
N ASN A 105 -5.32 8.32 4.39
CA ASN A 105 -6.21 7.21 4.07
C ASN A 105 -5.66 6.48 2.84
N PRO A 106 -4.57 5.71 2.99
CA PRO A 106 -3.93 5.07 1.87
C PRO A 106 -4.84 4.02 1.23
N ILE A 107 -4.84 4.00 -0.09
CA ILE A 107 -5.49 2.98 -0.91
C ILE A 107 -4.45 2.25 -1.75
N ILE A 108 -4.66 0.97 -1.97
CA ILE A 108 -3.84 0.15 -2.85
C ILE A 108 -4.57 -0.04 -4.18
N ILE A 109 -3.85 0.10 -5.28
CA ILE A 109 -4.37 -0.13 -6.63
C ILE A 109 -3.55 -1.23 -7.28
N LEU A 110 -4.24 -2.26 -7.77
CA LEU A 110 -3.65 -3.32 -8.58
C LEU A 110 -4.17 -3.19 -10.01
N ASN A 111 -3.29 -3.29 -10.99
CA ASN A 111 -3.72 -3.39 -12.38
C ASN A 111 -4.27 -4.79 -12.69
N SER A 112 -5.32 -4.87 -13.51
CA SER A 112 -5.90 -6.17 -13.90
C SER A 112 -4.90 -7.09 -14.58
N GLY A 113 -3.98 -6.55 -15.39
CA GLY A 113 -2.91 -7.31 -16.02
C GLY A 113 -1.98 -8.02 -15.03
N LEU A 114 -1.77 -7.44 -13.83
CA LEU A 114 -1.02 -8.10 -12.76
C LEU A 114 -1.77 -9.35 -12.25
N ILE A 115 -3.08 -9.23 -12.05
CA ILE A 115 -3.93 -10.33 -11.55
C ILE A 115 -4.01 -11.46 -12.58
N ASP A 116 -4.08 -11.12 -13.87
CA ASP A 116 -4.21 -12.09 -14.95
C ASP A 116 -2.91 -12.86 -15.24
N LEU A 117 -1.75 -12.26 -15.00
CA LEU A 117 -0.45 -12.77 -15.43
C LEU A 117 0.43 -13.31 -14.31
N CYS A 118 0.21 -12.88 -13.06
CA CYS A 118 1.01 -13.30 -11.92
C CYS A 118 0.40 -14.51 -11.20
N ALA A 119 1.27 -15.32 -10.62
CA ALA A 119 0.85 -16.41 -9.73
C ALA A 119 0.33 -15.84 -8.39
N ASP A 120 -0.43 -16.64 -7.68
CA ASP A 120 -1.03 -16.25 -6.39
C ASP A 120 0.01 -15.77 -5.37
N GLU A 121 1.17 -16.44 -5.31
CA GLU A 121 2.26 -16.08 -4.41
C GLU A 121 2.90 -14.73 -4.80
N GLU A 122 2.98 -14.44 -6.10
CA GLU A 122 3.51 -13.17 -6.60
C GLU A 122 2.55 -12.03 -6.30
N ILE A 123 1.24 -12.23 -6.49
CA ILE A 123 0.20 -11.26 -6.14
C ILE A 123 0.26 -10.97 -4.64
N MET A 124 0.35 -12.02 -3.81
CA MET A 124 0.46 -11.87 -2.37
C MET A 124 1.72 -11.08 -1.96
N PHE A 125 2.86 -11.35 -2.62
CA PHE A 125 4.11 -10.62 -2.38
C PHE A 125 3.97 -9.14 -2.74
N ILE A 126 3.37 -8.83 -3.88
CA ILE A 126 3.16 -7.45 -4.34
C ILE A 126 2.23 -6.70 -3.39
N ILE A 127 1.12 -7.31 -2.97
CA ILE A 127 0.22 -6.72 -1.96
C ILE A 127 0.98 -6.47 -0.65
N GLY A 128 1.81 -7.43 -0.22
CA GLY A 128 2.66 -7.27 0.97
C GLY A 128 3.65 -6.12 0.84
N HIS A 129 4.20 -5.90 -0.35
CA HIS A 129 5.09 -4.76 -0.65
C HIS A 129 4.34 -3.42 -0.51
N GLU A 130 3.15 -3.31 -1.09
CA GLU A 130 2.31 -2.10 -0.97
C GLU A 130 1.88 -1.82 0.49
N VAL A 131 1.48 -2.87 1.23
CA VAL A 131 1.19 -2.76 2.66
C VAL A 131 2.43 -2.30 3.46
N GLY A 132 3.62 -2.76 3.05
CA GLY A 132 4.90 -2.31 3.59
C GLY A 132 5.11 -0.80 3.41
N HIS A 133 4.80 -0.24 2.25
CA HIS A 133 4.83 1.20 2.00
C HIS A 133 3.90 1.97 2.94
N ILE A 134 2.67 1.48 3.14
CA ILE A 134 1.72 2.07 4.09
C ILE A 134 2.27 2.04 5.52
N LYS A 135 2.82 0.91 5.94
CA LYS A 135 3.38 0.75 7.29
C LYS A 135 4.59 1.68 7.54
N SER A 136 5.39 1.94 6.50
CA SER A 136 6.57 2.81 6.56
C SER A 136 6.25 4.30 6.39
N ASN A 137 5.02 4.66 6.11
CA ASN A 137 4.61 6.04 5.75
C ASN A 137 5.33 6.58 4.48
N HIS A 138 5.58 5.71 3.52
CA HIS A 138 6.24 6.07 2.25
C HIS A 138 5.25 6.40 1.15
#